data_8c45a9963db56b0ae991f255656e5187
#
_entry.id   8c45a9963db56b0ae991f255656e5187
#
_cell.length_a   1.000
_cell.length_b   1.000
_cell.length_c   1.000
_cell.angle_alpha   90.00
_cell.angle_beta   90.00
_cell.angle_gamma   90.00
#
_symmetry.space_group_name_H-M   'P 1'
#
loop_
_entity.id
_entity.type
_entity.pdbx_description
1 polymer ?
#
loop_
_entity_poly.entity_id
_entity_poly.type
_entity_poly.pdbx_seq_one_letter_code
_entity_poly.pdbx_strand_id
1 'polypeptide(L)'
;WTVNNSLSFILNKIEDQLAIQNKSKPYLYYYSNHLFKLPKDYTVSTTVWGITTQYEGVYERRQPEFIMDLAISKTFFKKWDCTFGFNDVFKSFVYKEKFTINNISSKSNYLSDTHEISFGIRYSFGKIKKSEFNEKNINEDENRIR
;
A
#
# COMPACT_ATOMS: atom_id res chain seq x y z
N TRP A 1 -12.42 -15.40 5.72
CA TRP A 1 -11.26 -14.87 5.00
C TRP A 1 -11.69 -13.90 3.92
N THR A 2 -11.13 -12.71 3.93
CA THR A 2 -11.32 -11.70 2.89
C THR A 2 -9.97 -11.40 2.28
N VAL A 3 -9.91 -11.26 0.97
CA VAL A 3 -8.71 -10.94 0.23
C VAL A 3 -8.97 -9.82 -0.77
N ASN A 4 -8.05 -8.85 -0.82
CA ASN A 4 -8.01 -7.80 -1.82
C ASN A 4 -6.66 -7.86 -2.52
N ASN A 5 -6.67 -8.09 -3.82
CA ASN A 5 -5.46 -8.15 -4.64
C ASN A 5 -5.51 -7.06 -5.71
N SER A 6 -4.38 -6.48 -6.00
CA SER A 6 -4.18 -5.59 -7.13
C SER A 6 -2.85 -5.94 -7.81
N LEU A 7 -2.89 -6.06 -9.12
CA LEU A 7 -1.70 -6.23 -9.95
C LEU A 7 -1.79 -5.21 -11.08
N SER A 8 -0.81 -4.35 -11.16
CA SER A 8 -0.74 -3.31 -12.18
C SER A 8 0.54 -3.47 -13.00
N PHE A 9 0.38 -3.50 -14.32
CA PHE A 9 1.47 -3.39 -15.27
C PHE A 9 1.50 -1.96 -15.79
N ILE A 10 2.61 -1.26 -15.57
CA ILE A 10 2.75 0.16 -15.86
C ILE A 10 3.86 0.37 -16.87
N LEU A 11 3.52 1.04 -17.96
CA LEU A 11 4.47 1.54 -18.95
C LEU A 11 4.76 2.99 -18.64
N ASN A 12 5.95 3.24 -18.09
CA ASN A 12 6.39 4.60 -17.81
C ASN A 12 7.31 5.06 -18.95
N LYS A 13 6.94 6.15 -19.61
CA LYS A 13 7.75 6.82 -20.64
C LYS A 13 8.09 8.21 -20.15
N ILE A 14 9.37 8.47 -19.96
CA ILE A 14 9.88 9.76 -19.53
C ILE A 14 10.57 10.40 -20.72
N GLU A 15 10.03 11.55 -21.15
CA GLU A 15 10.59 12.37 -22.20
C GLU A 15 11.07 13.68 -21.60
N ASP A 16 12.33 14.02 -21.81
CA ASP A 16 12.89 15.30 -21.43
C ASP A 16 13.11 16.14 -22.67
N GLN A 17 12.59 17.37 -22.68
CA GLN A 17 12.78 18.33 -23.80
C GLN A 17 14.23 18.76 -23.96
N LEU A 18 15.04 18.64 -22.91
CA LEU A 18 16.48 18.92 -22.95
C LEU A 18 17.29 17.71 -23.44
N ALA A 19 16.60 16.66 -23.89
CA ALA A 19 17.12 15.52 -24.66
C ALA A 19 18.25 14.71 -24.02
N ILE A 20 18.36 14.73 -22.69
CA ILE A 20 19.48 14.02 -22.08
C ILE A 20 19.26 12.52 -22.06
N GLN A 21 18.06 12.05 -21.92
CA GLN A 21 17.71 10.62 -22.08
C GLN A 21 16.19 10.38 -22.06
N ASN A 22 15.65 9.82 -23.14
CA ASN A 22 14.33 9.19 -23.10
C ASN A 22 14.48 7.84 -22.42
N LYS A 23 13.81 7.66 -21.29
CA LYS A 23 13.86 6.39 -20.54
C LYS A 23 12.47 5.80 -20.47
N SER A 24 12.39 4.52 -20.77
CA SER A 24 11.19 3.73 -20.58
C SER A 24 11.57 2.39 -19.98
N LYS A 25 10.88 2.00 -18.94
CA LYS A 25 11.02 0.69 -18.33
C LYS A 25 9.68 0.26 -17.79
N PRO A 26 9.04 -0.75 -18.39
CA PRO A 26 7.82 -1.30 -17.83
C PRO A 26 8.10 -1.88 -16.45
N TYR A 27 7.15 -1.75 -15.56
CA TYR A 27 7.25 -2.30 -14.22
C TYR A 27 5.91 -2.85 -13.73
N LEU A 28 6.01 -3.74 -12.75
CA LEU A 28 4.87 -4.33 -12.08
C LEU A 28 4.76 -3.75 -10.66
N TYR A 29 3.55 -3.42 -10.29
CA TYR A 29 3.17 -3.15 -8.92
C TYR A 29 2.20 -4.23 -8.46
N TYR A 30 2.47 -4.80 -7.31
CA TYR A 30 1.66 -5.82 -6.67
C TYR A 30 1.23 -5.38 -5.28
N TYR A 31 -0.02 -5.58 -4.97
CA TYR A 31 -0.57 -5.35 -3.64
C TYR A 31 -1.52 -6.50 -3.28
N SER A 32 -1.41 -6.99 -2.06
CA SER A 32 -2.32 -8.00 -1.53
C SER A 32 -2.59 -7.73 -0.06
N ASN A 33 -3.87 -7.71 0.30
CA ASN A 33 -4.30 -7.63 1.69
C ASN A 33 -5.19 -8.83 2.03
N HIS A 34 -4.84 -9.54 3.06
CA HIS A 34 -5.58 -10.69 3.58
C HIS A 34 -6.07 -10.39 4.99
N LEU A 35 -7.34 -10.69 5.23
CA LEU A 35 -7.97 -10.55 6.52
C LEU A 35 -8.60 -11.88 6.93
N PHE A 36 -8.11 -12.47 8.01
CA PHE A 36 -8.59 -13.71 8.57
C PHE A 36 -9.35 -13.43 9.86
N LYS A 37 -10.65 -13.69 9.86
CA LYS A 37 -11.46 -13.67 11.07
C LYS A 37 -11.40 -15.03 11.74
N LEU A 38 -10.92 -15.06 12.96
CA LEU A 38 -10.73 -16.26 13.75
C LEU A 38 -11.76 -16.33 14.88
N PRO A 39 -11.99 -17.52 15.47
CA PRO A 39 -12.84 -17.66 16.65
C PRO A 39 -12.40 -16.76 17.80
N LYS A 40 -13.34 -16.47 18.72
CA LYS A 40 -13.10 -15.64 19.93
C LYS A 40 -12.70 -14.21 19.60
N ASP A 41 -13.24 -13.64 18.51
CA ASP A 41 -13.04 -12.25 18.08
C ASP A 41 -11.58 -11.87 17.79
N TYR A 42 -10.77 -12.84 17.36
CA TYR A 42 -9.45 -12.57 16.80
C TYR A 42 -9.53 -12.25 15.32
N THR A 43 -8.68 -11.35 14.90
CA THR A 43 -8.47 -11.02 13.49
C THR A 43 -6.97 -11.00 13.20
N VAL A 44 -6.55 -11.70 12.16
CA VAL A 44 -5.17 -11.62 11.64
C VAL A 44 -5.24 -10.93 10.29
N SER A 45 -4.41 -9.93 10.10
CA SER A 45 -4.25 -9.25 8.80
C SER A 45 -2.82 -9.37 8.31
N THR A 46 -2.68 -9.54 7.00
CA THR A 46 -1.39 -9.52 6.31
C THR A 46 -1.50 -8.61 5.12
N THR A 47 -0.61 -7.66 5.01
CA THR A 47 -0.48 -6.80 3.84
C THR A 47 0.85 -7.07 3.18
N VAL A 48 0.83 -7.29 1.88
CA VAL A 48 2.02 -7.47 1.06
C VAL A 48 1.94 -6.50 -0.09
N TRP A 49 3.01 -5.77 -0.34
CA TRP A 49 3.14 -5.00 -1.56
C TRP A 49 4.55 -5.10 -2.12
N GLY A 50 4.67 -4.91 -3.40
CA GLY A 50 5.94 -4.93 -4.07
C GLY A 50 5.90 -4.18 -5.39
N ILE A 51 7.07 -3.71 -5.81
CA ILE A 51 7.27 -3.01 -7.06
C ILE A 51 8.59 -3.46 -7.68
N THR A 52 8.58 -3.69 -8.98
CA THR A 52 9.81 -4.05 -9.68
C THR A 52 10.63 -2.80 -9.99
N THR A 53 11.85 -3.02 -10.47
CA THR A 53 12.76 -1.94 -10.87
C THR A 53 12.12 -1.02 -11.91
N GLN A 54 12.25 0.29 -11.75
CA GLN A 54 11.60 1.30 -12.58
C GLN A 54 12.45 2.56 -12.72
N TYR A 55 12.02 3.46 -13.62
CA TYR A 55 12.49 4.84 -13.64
C TYR A 55 11.46 5.75 -12.96
N GLU A 56 11.94 6.63 -12.11
CA GLU A 56 11.16 7.66 -11.44
C GLU A 56 11.83 9.03 -11.75
N GLY A 57 11.34 9.71 -12.78
CA GLY A 57 12.03 10.86 -13.32
C GLY A 57 13.42 10.48 -13.82
N VAL A 58 14.44 11.17 -13.33
CA VAL A 58 15.85 10.92 -13.69
C VAL A 58 16.48 9.77 -12.94
N TYR A 59 15.80 9.25 -11.93
CA TYR A 59 16.30 8.18 -11.07
C TYR A 59 15.94 6.80 -11.61
N GLU A 60 16.88 5.89 -11.58
CA GLU A 60 16.67 4.47 -11.79
C GLU A 60 16.58 3.75 -10.45
N ARG A 61 15.43 3.17 -10.14
CA ARG A 61 15.26 2.23 -9.03
C ARG A 61 15.86 0.89 -9.44
N ARG A 62 16.97 0.53 -8.84
CA ARG A 62 17.79 -0.61 -9.27
C ARG A 62 17.44 -1.93 -8.60
N GLN A 63 16.65 -1.87 -7.53
CA GLN A 63 16.24 -3.05 -6.76
C GLN A 63 14.71 -3.06 -6.69
N PRO A 64 14.09 -4.24 -6.85
CA PRO A 64 12.68 -4.41 -6.52
C PRO A 64 12.47 -4.14 -5.03
N GLU A 65 11.34 -3.54 -4.72
CA GLU A 65 10.91 -3.32 -3.34
C GLU A 65 9.83 -4.32 -3.00
N PHE A 66 9.87 -4.83 -1.78
CA PHE A 66 8.90 -5.76 -1.24
C PHE A 66 8.74 -5.51 0.25
N ILE A 67 7.51 -5.35 0.70
CA ILE A 67 7.19 -5.19 2.11
C ILE A 67 6.08 -6.15 2.48
N MET A 68 6.20 -6.73 3.66
CA MET A 68 5.16 -7.52 4.28
C MET A 68 4.92 -7.04 5.70
N ASP A 69 3.66 -6.70 5.97
CA ASP A 69 3.16 -6.32 7.28
C ASP A 69 2.23 -7.40 7.82
N LEU A 70 2.31 -7.62 9.13
CA LEU A 70 1.43 -8.53 9.86
C LEU A 70 0.79 -7.80 11.02
N ALA A 71 -0.48 -8.06 11.28
CA ALA A 71 -1.10 -7.62 12.51
C ALA A 71 -2.07 -8.68 13.05
N ILE A 72 -2.14 -8.75 14.37
CA ILE A 72 -3.14 -9.52 15.10
C ILE A 72 -3.95 -8.57 15.98
N SER A 73 -5.25 -8.68 15.88
CA SER A 73 -6.18 -7.88 16.67
C SER A 73 -7.12 -8.78 17.44
N LYS A 74 -7.55 -8.32 18.61
CA LYS A 74 -8.59 -8.98 19.39
C LYS A 74 -9.56 -7.94 19.93
N THR A 75 -10.86 -8.21 19.76
CA THR A 75 -11.93 -7.41 20.34
C THR A 75 -12.39 -8.02 21.66
N PHE A 76 -12.35 -7.22 22.73
CA PHE A 76 -12.83 -7.59 24.05
C PHE A 76 -14.14 -6.86 24.33
N PHE A 77 -15.11 -7.58 24.90
CA PHE A 77 -16.41 -7.03 25.32
C PHE A 77 -17.13 -6.21 24.23
N LYS A 78 -16.84 -6.47 22.96
CA LYS A 78 -17.38 -5.75 21.79
C LYS A 78 -17.09 -4.25 21.78
N LYS A 79 -16.15 -3.78 22.57
CA LYS A 79 -15.83 -2.35 22.76
C LYS A 79 -14.34 -2.04 22.68
N TRP A 80 -13.49 -2.94 23.05
CA TRP A 80 -12.05 -2.73 23.11
C TRP A 80 -11.37 -3.52 22.01
N ASP A 81 -10.71 -2.86 21.11
CA ASP A 81 -9.87 -3.50 20.11
C ASP A 81 -8.40 -3.29 20.47
N CYS A 82 -7.72 -4.38 20.75
CA CYS A 82 -6.27 -4.38 20.94
C CYS A 82 -5.61 -4.94 19.69
N THR A 83 -4.65 -4.20 19.14
CA THR A 83 -3.92 -4.59 17.92
C THR A 83 -2.44 -4.60 18.21
N PHE A 84 -1.78 -5.66 17.78
CA PHE A 84 -0.34 -5.82 17.78
C PHE A 84 0.12 -5.99 16.33
N GLY A 85 1.03 -5.14 15.87
CA GLY A 85 1.47 -5.09 14.50
C GLY A 85 2.99 -5.22 14.35
N PHE A 86 3.40 -5.83 13.25
CA PHE A 86 4.78 -5.90 12.77
C PHE A 86 4.80 -5.34 11.36
N ASN A 87 5.47 -4.24 11.15
CA ASN A 87 5.69 -3.64 9.85
C ASN A 87 7.03 -4.10 9.30
N ASP A 88 7.07 -4.29 7.97
CA ASP A 88 8.24 -4.76 7.24
C ASP A 88 8.94 -5.95 7.94
N VAL A 89 8.19 -7.04 8.10
CA VAL A 89 8.62 -8.26 8.82
C VAL A 89 10.00 -8.73 8.40
N PHE A 90 10.35 -8.58 7.12
CA PHE A 90 11.61 -9.06 6.55
C PHE A 90 12.72 -8.00 6.53
N LYS A 91 12.43 -6.77 6.99
CA LYS A 91 13.36 -5.63 6.89
C LYS A 91 13.89 -5.45 5.46
N SER A 92 12.97 -5.55 4.52
CA SER A 92 13.29 -5.65 3.10
C SER A 92 13.25 -4.31 2.35
N PHE A 93 12.82 -3.25 3.01
CA PHE A 93 12.65 -1.94 2.39
C PHE A 93 13.98 -1.20 2.28
N VAL A 94 14.63 -1.36 1.14
CA VAL A 94 15.92 -0.73 0.83
C VAL A 94 15.84 -0.05 -0.53
N TYR A 95 16.02 1.27 -0.54
CA TYR A 95 16.12 2.04 -1.78
C TYR A 95 17.53 1.97 -2.34
N LYS A 96 17.64 1.52 -3.60
CA LYS A 96 18.89 1.58 -4.36
C LYS A 96 18.64 2.35 -5.65
N GLU A 97 19.12 3.56 -5.68
CA GLU A 97 18.92 4.48 -6.79
C GLU A 97 20.22 4.74 -7.54
N LYS A 98 20.08 5.02 -8.81
CA LYS A 98 21.14 5.57 -9.65
C LYS A 98 20.55 6.71 -10.48
N PHE A 99 21.23 7.81 -10.56
CA PHE A 99 20.95 8.77 -11.62
C PHE A 99 22.20 9.01 -12.46
N THR A 100 21.96 9.37 -13.72
CA THR A 100 23.03 9.78 -14.65
C THR A 100 22.47 10.91 -15.46
N ILE A 101 23.10 12.08 -15.34
CA ILE A 101 22.78 13.28 -16.10
C ILE A 101 24.09 13.77 -16.71
N ASN A 102 24.16 13.84 -18.04
CA ASN A 102 25.40 14.13 -18.77
C ASN A 102 26.53 13.20 -18.31
N ASN A 103 27.62 13.79 -17.83
CA ASN A 103 28.79 13.05 -17.33
C ASN A 103 28.77 12.82 -15.81
N ILE A 104 27.69 13.23 -15.12
CA ILE A 104 27.52 13.07 -13.68
C ILE A 104 26.70 11.82 -13.41
N SER A 105 27.28 10.89 -12.70
CA SER A 105 26.58 9.69 -12.22
C SER A 105 26.68 9.59 -10.71
N SER A 106 25.56 9.36 -10.06
CA SER A 106 25.50 9.10 -8.62
C SER A 106 24.73 7.83 -8.33
N LYS A 107 25.14 7.14 -7.30
CA LYS A 107 24.46 5.96 -6.75
C LYS A 107 24.14 6.26 -5.29
N SER A 108 22.90 6.04 -4.91
CA SER A 108 22.44 6.19 -3.54
C SER A 108 21.87 4.86 -3.04
N ASN A 109 22.19 4.52 -1.80
CA ASN A 109 21.55 3.44 -1.07
C ASN A 109 20.95 4.07 0.18
N TYR A 110 19.64 4.00 0.29
CA TYR A 110 18.90 4.51 1.43
C TYR A 110 18.18 3.37 2.14
N LEU A 111 18.47 3.19 3.41
CA LEU A 111 17.77 2.25 4.28
C LEU A 111 16.72 3.06 5.06
N SER A 112 15.45 2.79 4.80
CA SER A 112 14.38 3.32 5.63
C SER A 112 14.14 2.37 6.80
N ASP A 113 14.05 2.90 8.00
CA ASP A 113 13.69 2.11 9.18
C ASP A 113 12.16 1.95 9.23
N THR A 114 11.68 1.00 8.43
CA THR A 114 10.26 0.62 8.34
C THR A 114 9.94 -0.60 9.19
N HIS A 115 11.00 -1.28 9.71
CA HIS A 115 10.87 -2.48 10.54
C HIS A 115 10.52 -2.08 11.96
N GLU A 116 9.24 -2.08 12.29
CA GLU A 116 8.75 -1.63 13.60
C GLU A 116 7.68 -2.55 14.18
N ILE A 117 7.59 -2.53 15.50
CA ILE A 117 6.54 -3.19 16.26
C ILE A 117 5.60 -2.10 16.77
N SER A 118 4.32 -2.30 16.58
CA SER A 118 3.29 -1.38 17.01
C SER A 118 2.29 -2.06 17.94
N PHE A 119 1.79 -1.29 18.91
CA PHE A 119 0.70 -1.72 19.77
C PHE A 119 -0.34 -0.61 19.84
N GLY A 120 -1.60 -0.97 19.60
CA GLY A 120 -2.71 -0.04 19.60
C GLY A 120 -3.88 -0.55 20.44
N ILE A 121 -4.54 0.38 21.13
CA ILE A 121 -5.79 0.12 21.83
C ILE A 121 -6.83 1.13 21.35
N ARG A 122 -8.00 0.65 20.94
CA ARG A 122 -9.13 1.47 20.55
C ARG A 122 -10.34 1.10 21.39
N TYR A 123 -11.02 2.12 21.95
CA TYR A 123 -12.26 1.94 22.66
C TYR A 123 -13.43 2.57 21.89
N SER A 124 -14.47 1.81 21.66
CA SER A 124 -15.68 2.24 20.96
C SER A 124 -16.76 2.68 21.94
N PHE A 125 -17.15 3.95 21.90
CA PHE A 125 -18.25 4.51 22.70
C PHE A 125 -19.55 4.54 21.91
N GLY A 126 -20.63 4.46 22.65
CA GLY A 126 -21.97 4.68 22.09
C GLY A 126 -22.57 3.48 21.38
N LYS A 127 -23.81 3.64 20.96
CA LYS A 127 -24.50 2.69 20.09
C LYS A 127 -24.24 3.10 18.66
N ILE A 128 -23.58 2.27 17.88
CA ILE A 128 -23.50 2.46 16.43
C ILE A 128 -24.92 2.24 15.90
N LYS A 129 -25.66 3.34 15.61
CA LYS A 129 -26.78 3.22 14.69
C LYS A 129 -26.18 2.80 13.36
N LYS A 130 -26.52 1.60 12.87
CA LYS A 130 -26.31 1.29 11.46
C LYS A 130 -26.99 2.43 10.69
N SER A 131 -26.23 3.32 10.08
CA SER A 131 -26.80 4.15 9.04
C SER A 131 -27.13 3.17 7.93
N GLU A 132 -28.39 2.91 7.71
CA GLU A 132 -28.85 2.35 6.46
C GLU A 132 -28.43 3.39 5.41
N PHE A 133 -27.39 3.05 4.68
CA PHE A 133 -27.03 3.77 3.47
C PHE A 133 -28.17 3.44 2.50
N ASN A 134 -29.20 4.28 2.47
CA ASN A 134 -30.17 4.24 1.40
C ASN A 134 -29.38 4.63 0.14
N GLU A 135 -29.10 3.66 -0.71
CA GLU A 135 -28.71 3.93 -2.09
C GLU A 135 -29.77 4.88 -2.65
N LYS A 136 -29.40 6.13 -2.82
CA LYS A 136 -30.22 7.09 -3.55
C LYS A 136 -30.47 6.50 -4.93
N ASN A 137 -31.71 6.20 -5.18
CA ASN A 137 -32.13 5.66 -6.46
C ASN A 137 -31.79 6.68 -7.54
N ILE A 138 -30.74 6.40 -8.32
CA ILE A 138 -30.25 7.28 -9.40
C ILE A 138 -31.35 7.61 -10.40
N ASN A 139 -32.42 6.82 -10.44
CA ASN A 139 -33.57 7.00 -11.30
C ASN A 139 -34.48 8.20 -10.90
N GLU A 140 -34.34 8.80 -9.72
CA GLU A 140 -35.10 9.99 -9.38
C GLU A 140 -34.48 11.28 -9.93
N ASP A 141 -33.20 11.30 -10.20
CA ASP A 141 -32.51 12.48 -10.74
C ASP A 141 -32.66 12.58 -12.27
N GLU A 142 -32.90 11.48 -12.99
CA GLU A 142 -33.19 11.51 -14.43
C GLU A 142 -34.56 12.16 -14.75
N ASN A 143 -35.51 12.13 -13.83
CA ASN A 143 -36.82 12.74 -14.02
C ASN A 143 -36.83 14.26 -13.74
N ARG A 144 -35.76 14.85 -13.26
CA ARG A 144 -35.60 16.28 -13.02
C ARG A 144 -34.98 17.07 -14.17
N ILE A 145 -34.52 16.37 -15.22
CA ILE A 145 -33.81 16.97 -16.38
C ILE A 145 -34.68 16.96 -17.65
N ARG A 146 -35.98 16.81 -17.50
CA ARG A 146 -36.91 17.00 -18.63
C ARG A 146 -37.74 18.26 -18.47
#